data_33bd01c07357c822cedb02af41b255bb
#
_entry.id   33bd01c07357c822cedb02af41b255bb
#
_cell.length_a   1.000
_cell.length_b   1.000
_cell.length_c   1.000
_cell.angle_alpha   90.00
_cell.angle_beta   90.00
_cell.angle_gamma   90.00
#
_symmetry.space_group_name_H-M   'P 1'
#
loop_
_entity.id
_entity.type
_entity.pdbx_description
1 polymer ?
#
loop_
_entity_poly.entity_id
_entity_poly.type
_entity_poly.pdbx_seq_one_letter_code
_entity_poly.pdbx_strand_id
1 'polypeptide(L)'
;SIYVYIKRKNRVYSKNKIVVVEKEQLKNTEFVIVADDCWGAAVYQWYGRSYNSPFAGVGIYGDCFIKLLSDFDEYMKKELKFVTETKYPQRPLNYPMALLGDVELHFTHYKTKEDAGTKWERRTQRMLEVTDKDNYFFKMSDVWGASEENYEAFHKLPFKNKVSYIPKN
;
A
#
# COMPACT_ATOMS: atom_id res chain seq x y z
N SER A 1 -38.05 -2.48 4.89
CA SER A 1 -38.65 -3.75 5.31
C SER A 1 -37.84 -4.34 6.47
N ILE A 2 -38.49 -4.91 7.47
CA ILE A 2 -37.89 -5.53 8.66
C ILE A 2 -36.86 -6.60 8.28
N TYR A 3 -37.10 -7.36 7.24
CA TYR A 3 -36.19 -8.41 6.76
C TYR A 3 -34.83 -7.87 6.28
N VAL A 4 -34.82 -6.75 5.60
CA VAL A 4 -33.58 -6.08 5.14
C VAL A 4 -32.80 -5.53 6.33
N TYR A 5 -33.50 -4.99 7.32
CA TYR A 5 -32.89 -4.46 8.54
C TYR A 5 -32.23 -5.56 9.38
N ILE A 6 -32.87 -6.70 9.57
CA ILE A 6 -32.33 -7.86 10.29
C ILE A 6 -31.10 -8.42 9.57
N LYS A 7 -31.15 -8.57 8.23
CA LYS A 7 -30.03 -9.05 7.42
C LYS A 7 -28.81 -8.11 7.52
N ARG A 8 -29.06 -6.79 7.56
CA ARG A 8 -28.01 -5.77 7.70
C ARG A 8 -27.39 -5.79 9.10
N LYS A 9 -28.19 -5.94 10.16
CA LYS A 9 -27.70 -6.07 11.55
C LYS A 9 -26.88 -7.36 11.75
N ASN A 10 -27.31 -8.49 11.26
CA ASN A 10 -26.59 -9.75 11.35
C ASN A 10 -25.26 -9.71 10.59
N ARG A 11 -25.22 -9.03 9.44
CA ARG A 11 -23.98 -8.83 8.67
C ARG A 11 -22.97 -7.93 9.40
N VAL A 12 -23.42 -6.88 10.05
CA VAL A 12 -22.56 -6.00 10.88
C VAL A 12 -22.07 -6.74 12.12
N TYR A 13 -22.92 -7.50 12.79
CA TYR A 13 -22.55 -8.27 13.95
C TYR A 13 -21.55 -9.39 13.63
N SER A 14 -21.74 -10.12 12.54
CA SER A 14 -20.81 -11.13 12.05
C SER A 14 -19.46 -10.53 11.67
N LYS A 15 -19.48 -9.35 11.01
CA LYS A 15 -18.27 -8.61 10.65
C LYS A 15 -17.47 -8.22 11.90
N ASN A 16 -18.14 -7.70 12.93
CA ASN A 16 -17.48 -7.30 14.17
C ASN A 16 -16.88 -8.50 14.93
N LYS A 17 -17.55 -9.66 14.94
CA LYS A 17 -17.01 -10.90 15.51
C LYS A 17 -15.75 -11.37 14.77
N ILE A 18 -15.78 -11.40 13.45
CA ILE A 18 -14.65 -11.80 12.62
C ILE A 18 -13.46 -10.87 12.91
N VAL A 19 -13.68 -9.54 12.93
CA VAL A 19 -12.64 -8.56 13.22
C VAL A 19 -12.00 -8.78 14.59
N VAL A 20 -12.78 -9.11 15.62
CA VAL A 20 -12.23 -9.36 16.97
C VAL A 20 -11.32 -10.58 16.96
N VAL A 21 -11.75 -11.68 16.33
CA VAL A 21 -10.96 -12.91 16.22
C VAL A 21 -9.69 -12.67 15.41
N GLU A 22 -9.80 -12.02 14.26
CA GLU A 22 -8.65 -11.68 13.41
C GLU A 22 -7.66 -10.78 14.13
N LYS A 23 -8.14 -9.76 14.85
CA LYS A 23 -7.28 -8.87 15.66
C LYS A 23 -6.50 -9.62 16.72
N GLU A 24 -7.15 -10.55 17.42
CA GLU A 24 -6.47 -11.34 18.45
C GLU A 24 -5.44 -12.29 17.84
N GLN A 25 -5.76 -12.94 16.71
CA GLN A 25 -4.83 -13.80 15.98
C GLN A 25 -3.59 -13.05 15.47
N LEU A 26 -3.78 -11.79 15.03
CA LEU A 26 -2.71 -10.96 14.46
C LEU A 26 -2.03 -10.06 15.50
N LYS A 27 -2.45 -10.11 16.76
CA LYS A 27 -1.96 -9.21 17.83
C LYS A 27 -0.44 -9.21 17.97
N ASN A 28 0.17 -10.39 17.88
CA ASN A 28 1.61 -10.59 18.01
C ASN A 28 2.28 -10.91 16.65
N THR A 29 1.54 -10.85 15.55
CA THR A 29 2.09 -11.11 14.22
C THR A 29 2.70 -9.84 13.68
N GLU A 30 3.95 -9.90 13.30
CA GLU A 30 4.63 -8.82 12.59
C GLU A 30 4.28 -8.91 11.09
N PHE A 31 3.90 -7.79 10.48
CA PHE A 31 3.68 -7.72 9.04
C PHE A 31 3.97 -6.33 8.47
N VAL A 32 4.36 -6.29 7.22
CA VAL A 32 4.54 -5.08 6.42
C VAL A 32 3.67 -5.17 5.18
N ILE A 33 2.93 -4.11 4.85
CA ILE A 33 2.13 -4.04 3.63
C ILE A 33 2.79 -3.06 2.67
N VAL A 34 3.09 -3.55 1.46
CA VAL A 34 3.59 -2.78 0.33
C VAL A 34 2.52 -2.82 -0.76
N ALA A 35 1.81 -1.72 -0.94
CA ALA A 35 0.72 -1.61 -1.90
C ALA A 35 0.95 -0.44 -2.87
N ASP A 36 0.44 -0.58 -4.09
CA ASP A 36 0.45 0.47 -5.11
C ASP A 36 -0.56 1.59 -4.86
N ASP A 37 -1.45 1.40 -3.87
CA ASP A 37 -2.51 2.34 -3.49
C ASP A 37 -2.73 2.46 -1.98
N CYS A 38 -3.77 3.20 -1.58
CA CYS A 38 -4.11 3.47 -0.18
C CYS A 38 -4.68 2.27 0.60
N TRP A 39 -4.93 1.13 -0.04
CA TRP A 39 -5.53 -0.04 0.61
C TRP A 39 -4.69 -0.52 1.80
N GLY A 40 -3.37 -0.50 1.68
CA GLY A 40 -2.49 -0.90 2.78
C GLY A 40 -2.73 -0.10 4.06
N ALA A 41 -2.97 1.22 3.96
CA ALA A 41 -3.30 2.06 5.11
C ALA A 41 -4.62 1.63 5.78
N ALA A 42 -5.63 1.24 4.99
CA ALA A 42 -6.90 0.76 5.51
C ALA A 42 -6.75 -0.53 6.31
N VAL A 43 -5.85 -1.43 5.91
CA VAL A 43 -5.56 -2.66 6.67
C VAL A 43 -4.97 -2.36 8.04
N TYR A 44 -3.98 -1.48 8.13
CA TYR A 44 -3.44 -1.05 9.42
C TYR A 44 -4.51 -0.45 10.33
N GLN A 45 -5.38 0.42 9.79
CA GLN A 45 -6.50 1.00 10.54
C GLN A 45 -7.50 -0.06 11.00
N TRP A 46 -7.83 -1.02 10.13
CA TRP A 46 -8.76 -2.11 10.45
C TRP A 46 -8.28 -2.92 11.65
N TYR A 47 -6.98 -3.22 11.71
CA TYR A 47 -6.38 -3.97 12.82
C TYR A 47 -5.94 -3.10 14.00
N GLY A 48 -6.09 -1.78 13.92
CA GLY A 48 -5.65 -0.85 14.96
C GLY A 48 -4.14 -0.84 15.15
N ARG A 49 -3.37 -1.05 14.07
CA ARG A 49 -1.90 -1.12 14.09
C ARG A 49 -1.28 0.20 13.64
N SER A 50 -0.16 0.55 14.24
CA SER A 50 0.66 1.66 13.77
C SER A 50 1.26 1.33 12.40
N TYR A 51 1.36 2.33 11.52
CA TYR A 51 2.00 2.14 10.22
C TYR A 51 3.50 1.87 10.37
N ASN A 52 3.94 0.71 9.89
CA ASN A 52 5.34 0.34 9.74
C ASN A 52 5.71 0.19 8.24
N SER A 53 4.94 0.83 7.35
CA SER A 53 5.19 0.85 5.92
C SER A 53 5.10 2.28 5.39
N PRO A 54 6.10 2.77 4.64
CA PRO A 54 6.08 4.09 4.04
C PRO A 54 5.03 4.24 2.93
N PHE A 55 4.56 3.12 2.37
CA PHE A 55 3.57 3.07 1.29
C PHE A 55 2.14 3.41 1.75
N ALA A 56 1.89 3.55 3.05
CA ALA A 56 0.58 3.94 3.57
C ALA A 56 0.19 5.36 3.15
N GLY A 57 -0.83 5.47 2.28
CA GLY A 57 -1.29 6.74 1.71
C GLY A 57 -0.48 7.24 0.51
N VAL A 58 0.24 6.35 -0.15
CA VAL A 58 1.02 6.61 -1.37
C VAL A 58 0.40 5.85 -2.53
N GLY A 59 0.30 6.51 -3.70
CA GLY A 59 -0.08 5.89 -4.95
C GLY A 59 1.13 5.73 -5.86
N ILE A 60 1.20 4.62 -6.59
CA ILE A 60 2.33 4.31 -7.49
C ILE A 60 1.78 3.69 -8.77
N TYR A 61 2.10 4.30 -9.90
CA TYR A 61 1.70 3.75 -11.21
C TYR A 61 2.33 2.38 -11.48
N GLY A 62 1.61 1.51 -12.20
CA GLY A 62 1.97 0.12 -12.40
C GLY A 62 3.43 -0.10 -12.82
N ASP A 63 3.91 0.61 -13.85
CA ASP A 63 5.31 0.50 -14.30
C ASP A 63 6.32 0.90 -13.23
N CYS A 64 6.04 1.99 -12.51
CA CYS A 64 6.85 2.45 -11.37
C CYS A 64 6.85 1.43 -10.24
N PHE A 65 5.70 0.82 -9.96
CA PHE A 65 5.58 -0.16 -8.89
C PHE A 65 6.34 -1.44 -9.20
N ILE A 66 6.22 -1.98 -10.43
CA ILE A 66 7.00 -3.14 -10.87
C ILE A 66 8.50 -2.85 -10.80
N LYS A 67 8.93 -1.66 -11.27
CA LYS A 67 10.32 -1.25 -11.22
C LYS A 67 10.86 -1.20 -9.80
N LEU A 68 10.12 -0.59 -8.87
CA LEU A 68 10.46 -0.54 -7.46
C LEU A 68 10.58 -1.94 -6.87
N LEU A 69 9.63 -2.82 -7.14
CA LEU A 69 9.61 -4.16 -6.58
C LEU A 69 10.70 -5.08 -7.15
N SER A 70 11.12 -4.85 -8.40
CA SER A 70 12.17 -5.64 -9.05
C SER A 70 13.55 -5.47 -8.40
N ASP A 71 13.77 -4.36 -7.69
CA ASP A 71 15.01 -4.08 -6.94
C ASP A 71 14.69 -3.38 -5.61
N PHE A 72 13.75 -3.98 -4.87
CA PHE A 72 13.09 -3.38 -3.71
C PHE A 72 14.07 -2.87 -2.67
N ASP A 73 15.04 -3.70 -2.28
CA ASP A 73 15.97 -3.36 -1.20
C ASP A 73 16.91 -2.19 -1.61
N GLU A 74 17.28 -2.11 -2.88
CA GLU A 74 18.10 -0.98 -3.39
C GLU A 74 17.27 0.29 -3.51
N TYR A 75 16.01 0.20 -3.96
CA TYR A 75 15.13 1.39 -3.99
C TYR A 75 14.89 1.94 -2.59
N MET A 76 14.69 1.10 -1.59
CA MET A 76 14.42 1.55 -0.22
C MET A 76 15.62 2.22 0.48
N LYS A 77 16.83 2.17 -0.11
CA LYS A 77 18.02 2.91 0.33
C LYS A 77 18.14 4.29 -0.32
N LYS A 78 17.38 4.56 -1.40
CA LYS A 78 17.46 5.83 -2.14
C LYS A 78 16.83 6.98 -1.36
N GLU A 79 17.37 8.18 -1.60
CA GLU A 79 16.82 9.41 -1.09
C GLU A 79 15.51 9.77 -1.80
N LEU A 80 14.52 10.25 -1.03
CA LEU A 80 13.27 10.77 -1.55
C LEU A 80 13.45 12.22 -2.03
N LYS A 81 13.20 12.49 -3.32
CA LYS A 81 13.33 13.82 -3.93
C LYS A 81 11.98 14.35 -4.38
N PHE A 82 11.47 15.38 -3.72
CA PHE A 82 10.19 16.01 -4.09
C PHE A 82 10.28 16.73 -5.43
N VAL A 83 9.25 16.56 -6.26
CA VAL A 83 9.11 17.11 -7.60
C VAL A 83 7.77 17.80 -7.78
N THR A 84 7.66 18.65 -8.80
CA THR A 84 6.43 19.37 -9.17
C THR A 84 5.83 18.91 -10.49
N GLU A 85 6.61 18.19 -11.27
CA GLU A 85 6.18 17.63 -12.57
C GLU A 85 5.98 16.13 -12.46
N THR A 86 5.01 15.60 -13.20
CA THR A 86 4.68 14.19 -13.24
C THR A 86 4.84 13.61 -14.65
N LYS A 87 5.22 12.36 -14.72
CA LYS A 87 5.17 11.56 -15.96
C LYS A 87 3.73 11.15 -16.34
N TYR A 88 2.77 11.32 -15.43
CA TYR A 88 1.40 10.83 -15.54
C TYR A 88 0.39 11.98 -15.40
N PRO A 89 0.20 12.80 -16.46
CA PRO A 89 -0.61 14.02 -16.39
C PRO A 89 -2.13 13.78 -16.27
N GLN A 90 -2.58 12.52 -16.24
CA GLN A 90 -4.01 12.15 -16.22
C GLN A 90 -4.71 12.45 -14.90
N ARG A 91 -3.95 12.66 -13.81
CA ARG A 91 -4.50 12.96 -12.49
C ARG A 91 -4.27 14.42 -12.10
N PRO A 92 -5.27 15.07 -11.47
CA PRO A 92 -5.05 16.40 -10.87
C PRO A 92 -4.00 16.31 -9.76
N LEU A 93 -3.04 17.23 -9.77
CA LEU A 93 -1.94 17.28 -8.82
C LEU A 93 -2.27 18.27 -7.70
N ASN A 94 -2.92 17.80 -6.66
CA ASN A 94 -3.24 18.57 -5.45
C ASN A 94 -2.56 17.99 -4.19
N TYR A 95 -1.53 17.20 -4.37
CA TYR A 95 -0.79 16.51 -3.32
C TYR A 95 0.72 16.49 -3.65
N PRO A 96 1.60 16.27 -2.66
CA PRO A 96 3.03 16.15 -2.90
C PRO A 96 3.38 14.94 -3.76
N MET A 97 4.38 15.11 -4.63
CA MET A 97 4.99 14.02 -5.40
C MET A 97 6.48 13.98 -5.15
N ALA A 98 7.07 12.80 -5.25
CA ALA A 98 8.50 12.62 -5.14
C ALA A 98 9.02 11.52 -6.07
N LEU A 99 10.29 11.54 -6.32
CA LEU A 99 11.05 10.48 -6.95
C LEU A 99 11.84 9.70 -5.88
N LEU A 100 11.75 8.38 -5.94
CA LEU A 100 12.66 7.47 -5.27
C LEU A 100 13.56 6.85 -6.35
N GLY A 101 14.73 7.48 -6.58
CA GLY A 101 15.49 7.25 -7.81
C GLY A 101 14.71 7.74 -9.02
N ASP A 102 14.25 6.84 -9.89
CA ASP A 102 13.43 7.13 -11.07
C ASP A 102 11.98 6.61 -10.96
N VAL A 103 11.59 6.13 -9.78
CA VAL A 103 10.22 5.71 -9.44
C VAL A 103 9.45 6.91 -8.88
N GLU A 104 8.32 7.23 -9.49
CA GLU A 104 7.45 8.33 -9.08
C GLU A 104 6.45 7.86 -8.01
N LEU A 105 6.38 8.62 -6.91
CA LEU A 105 5.50 8.37 -5.76
C LEU A 105 4.52 9.54 -5.59
N HIS A 106 3.24 9.21 -5.44
CA HIS A 106 2.13 10.16 -5.26
C HIS A 106 1.60 10.11 -3.83
N PHE A 107 1.86 11.14 -3.04
CA PHE A 107 1.49 11.23 -1.61
C PHE A 107 0.06 11.74 -1.45
N THR A 108 -0.92 10.97 -1.91
CA THR A 108 -2.33 11.38 -2.06
C THR A 108 -3.05 11.74 -0.77
N HIS A 109 -2.56 11.29 0.38
CA HIS A 109 -3.13 11.57 1.71
C HIS A 109 -2.27 12.53 2.55
N TYR A 110 -1.37 13.27 1.91
CA TYR A 110 -0.48 14.22 2.58
C TYR A 110 -0.73 15.63 2.06
N LYS A 111 -0.69 16.61 2.95
CA LYS A 111 -0.94 18.01 2.59
C LYS A 111 0.34 18.75 2.20
N THR A 112 1.48 18.39 2.80
CA THR A 112 2.75 19.07 2.58
C THR A 112 3.88 18.07 2.29
N LYS A 113 4.94 18.55 1.64
CA LYS A 113 6.16 17.79 1.36
C LYS A 113 6.88 17.39 2.65
N GLU A 114 6.89 18.28 3.62
CA GLU A 114 7.54 18.08 4.92
C GLU A 114 6.88 16.94 5.70
N ASP A 115 5.52 16.93 5.74
CA ASP A 115 4.76 15.87 6.40
C ASP A 115 4.97 14.53 5.67
N ALA A 116 4.94 14.54 4.33
CA ALA A 116 5.18 13.36 3.52
C ALA A 116 6.59 12.78 3.74
N GLY A 117 7.63 13.63 3.70
CA GLY A 117 9.02 13.24 3.89
C GLY A 117 9.27 12.67 5.30
N THR A 118 8.86 13.38 6.33
CA THR A 118 9.03 12.94 7.73
C THR A 118 8.36 11.59 7.99
N LYS A 119 7.14 11.39 7.47
CA LYS A 119 6.44 10.12 7.64
C LYS A 119 7.05 9.00 6.79
N TRP A 120 7.52 9.31 5.59
CA TRP A 120 8.22 8.36 4.72
C TRP A 120 9.47 7.81 5.43
N GLU A 121 10.36 8.68 5.87
CA GLU A 121 11.60 8.29 6.56
C GLU A 121 11.33 7.44 7.80
N ARG A 122 10.49 7.93 8.71
CA ARG A 122 10.16 7.22 9.94
C ARG A 122 9.54 5.86 9.70
N ARG A 123 8.65 5.73 8.69
CA ARG A 123 7.99 4.46 8.37
C ARG A 123 8.92 3.53 7.61
N THR A 124 9.81 4.04 6.79
CA THR A 124 10.86 3.24 6.15
C THR A 124 11.77 2.62 7.20
N GLN A 125 12.20 3.37 8.19
CA GLN A 125 13.00 2.82 9.31
C GLN A 125 12.25 1.66 10.01
N ARG A 126 10.99 1.86 10.36
CA ARG A 126 10.17 0.80 10.99
C ARG A 126 9.97 -0.41 10.08
N MET A 127 9.82 -0.20 8.78
CA MET A 127 9.71 -1.28 7.81
C MET A 127 10.99 -2.12 7.79
N LEU A 128 12.14 -1.47 7.78
CA LEU A 128 13.44 -2.14 7.73
C LEU A 128 13.81 -2.90 9.02
N GLU A 129 13.16 -2.59 10.15
CA GLU A 129 13.26 -3.37 11.38
C GLU A 129 12.68 -4.79 11.22
N VAL A 130 11.71 -4.96 10.31
CA VAL A 130 11.14 -6.26 9.93
C VAL A 130 12.07 -6.93 8.91
N THR A 131 13.00 -7.72 9.38
CA THR A 131 14.04 -8.33 8.55
C THR A 131 13.57 -9.55 7.77
N ASP A 132 12.58 -10.28 8.30
CA ASP A 132 12.00 -11.45 7.64
C ASP A 132 11.04 -11.01 6.51
N LYS A 133 11.45 -11.21 5.27
CA LYS A 133 10.66 -10.84 4.08
C LYS A 133 9.41 -11.71 3.92
N ASP A 134 9.31 -12.83 4.57
CA ASP A 134 8.09 -13.65 4.62
C ASP A 134 6.94 -12.94 5.36
N ASN A 135 7.25 -11.89 6.14
CA ASN A 135 6.28 -11.01 6.78
C ASN A 135 5.84 -9.82 5.90
N TYR A 136 6.36 -9.70 4.67
CA TYR A 136 5.96 -8.67 3.72
C TYR A 136 4.83 -9.17 2.83
N PHE A 137 3.81 -8.34 2.68
CA PHE A 137 2.62 -8.59 1.86
C PHE A 137 2.54 -7.54 0.77
N PHE A 138 2.67 -7.98 -0.47
CA PHE A 138 2.66 -7.11 -1.64
C PHE A 138 1.29 -7.15 -2.32
N LYS A 139 0.74 -5.98 -2.62
CA LYS A 139 -0.57 -5.85 -3.26
C LYS A 139 -0.48 -4.92 -4.46
N MET A 140 -1.07 -5.34 -5.57
CA MET A 140 -1.20 -4.57 -6.80
C MET A 140 -2.65 -4.49 -7.27
N SER A 141 -3.05 -3.36 -7.85
CA SER A 141 -4.38 -3.14 -8.41
C SER A 141 -4.35 -2.30 -9.69
N ASP A 142 -5.51 -2.19 -10.33
CA ASP A 142 -5.73 -1.35 -11.51
C ASP A 142 -5.90 0.15 -11.20
N VAL A 143 -6.04 0.51 -9.93
CA VAL A 143 -6.32 1.90 -9.50
C VAL A 143 -5.26 2.89 -9.99
N TRP A 144 -4.03 2.45 -10.13
CA TRP A 144 -2.89 3.24 -10.60
C TRP A 144 -2.41 2.79 -11.99
N GLY A 145 -3.34 2.37 -12.86
CA GLY A 145 -3.08 2.12 -14.27
C GLY A 145 -2.15 0.94 -14.53
N ALA A 146 -2.25 -0.11 -13.73
CA ALA A 146 -1.52 -1.34 -13.99
C ALA A 146 -2.02 -2.02 -15.27
N SER A 147 -1.10 -2.38 -16.16
CA SER A 147 -1.37 -3.15 -17.37
C SER A 147 -1.34 -4.65 -17.11
N GLU A 148 -1.76 -5.44 -18.09
CA GLU A 148 -1.69 -6.91 -18.03
C GLU A 148 -0.24 -7.39 -17.85
N GLU A 149 0.71 -6.77 -18.55
CA GLU A 149 2.13 -7.06 -18.42
C GLU A 149 2.66 -6.75 -17.02
N ASN A 150 2.15 -5.69 -16.38
CA ASN A 150 2.50 -5.37 -15.00
C ASN A 150 2.03 -6.46 -14.03
N TYR A 151 0.82 -7.00 -14.20
CA TYR A 151 0.33 -8.12 -13.37
C TYR A 151 1.16 -9.38 -13.58
N GLU A 152 1.50 -9.72 -14.82
CA GLU A 152 2.36 -10.87 -15.10
C GLU A 152 3.75 -10.70 -14.46
N ALA A 153 4.35 -9.52 -14.61
CA ALA A 153 5.64 -9.20 -13.99
C ALA A 153 5.55 -9.29 -12.46
N PHE A 154 4.48 -8.75 -11.86
CA PHE A 154 4.26 -8.79 -10.42
C PHE A 154 4.23 -10.23 -9.89
N HIS A 155 3.52 -11.13 -10.56
CA HIS A 155 3.43 -12.53 -10.12
C HIS A 155 4.71 -13.34 -10.34
N LYS A 156 5.60 -12.89 -11.21
CA LYS A 156 6.94 -13.48 -11.41
C LYS A 156 7.97 -13.04 -10.35
N LEU A 157 7.70 -11.98 -9.60
CA LEU A 157 8.62 -11.52 -8.53
C LEU A 157 8.77 -12.57 -7.43
N PRO A 158 9.96 -12.66 -6.77
CA PRO A 158 10.28 -13.74 -5.83
C PRO A 158 9.69 -13.55 -4.43
N PHE A 159 8.63 -12.75 -4.27
CA PHE A 159 7.98 -12.55 -2.98
C PHE A 159 6.96 -13.65 -2.69
N LYS A 160 6.93 -14.10 -1.44
CA LYS A 160 6.05 -15.17 -0.97
C LYS A 160 4.58 -14.74 -0.94
N ASN A 161 4.29 -13.57 -0.38
CA ASN A 161 2.92 -13.10 -0.17
C ASN A 161 2.58 -12.00 -1.18
N LYS A 162 1.88 -12.36 -2.25
CA LYS A 162 1.44 -11.44 -3.30
C LYS A 162 -0.06 -11.60 -3.55
N VAL A 163 -0.74 -10.47 -3.74
CA VAL A 163 -2.15 -10.43 -4.17
C VAL A 163 -2.35 -9.32 -5.20
N SER A 164 -3.09 -9.61 -6.25
CA SER A 164 -3.52 -8.61 -7.23
C SER A 164 -5.04 -8.58 -7.35
N TYR A 165 -5.57 -7.39 -7.59
CA TYR A 165 -6.97 -7.15 -7.89
C TYR A 165 -7.06 -6.69 -9.34
N ILE A 166 -7.65 -7.53 -10.18
CA ILE A 166 -7.84 -7.27 -11.61
C ILE A 166 -9.31 -6.93 -11.82
N PRO A 167 -9.66 -5.89 -12.61
CA PRO A 167 -11.04 -5.57 -12.92
C PRO A 167 -11.71 -6.76 -13.63
N LYS A 168 -12.96 -7.02 -13.31
CA LYS A 168 -13.76 -7.95 -14.10
C LYS A 168 -14.13 -7.24 -15.41
N ASN A 169 -13.69 -7.80 -16.52
CA ASN A 169 -14.20 -7.48 -17.84
C ASN A 169 -15.68 -7.82 -17.95
#